data_0e5c8342e5c1f5b5c7504fe5f3a0ed64
#
_entry.id   0e5c8342e5c1f5b5c7504fe5f3a0ed64
#
_cell.length_a   1.000
_cell.length_b   1.000
_cell.length_c   1.000
_cell.angle_alpha   90.00
_cell.angle_beta   90.00
_cell.angle_gamma   90.00
#
_symmetry.space_group_name_H-M   'P 1'
#
loop_
_entity.id
_entity.type
_entity.pdbx_description
1 polymer ?
#
loop_
_entity_poly.entity_id
_entity_poly.type
_entity_poly.pdbx_seq_one_letter_code
_entity_poly.pdbx_strand_id
1 'polypeptide(L)'
;MSLKIFRQWGVSLGLGFLAMACVVPALAQDLAGAKDHPAVKRFGGSTIVGYEVRNFDAVEFQTSTFKEFDLQAYRRIYVQPPLALEGKLTRLWYEAPGNTRSLELFRNYANDLTASGFTTLYDSTRDSAAGKYNNFLATLSSSRRDFIKNNRTEYVMYAANVSSLRTGTFQKDNTTVRLIAVDWPKDDRTYKAKQGAYIAVDILETKAMEQNMVVVSASDISKSITANGKVAIYGILFDTGKADVKPESKPSLEQIAAFLKAEPGVKLHVVGHTDSVGSFDSNLALSKRRADAVAAVLVKDYGIAANRLVGNGVASLAPVASNSSDEGKAKNRRVELVLQ
;
A
#
# COMPACT_ATOMS: atom_id res chain seq x y z
N MET A 1 91.37 -27.56 -45.17
CA MET A 1 90.50 -26.42 -45.41
C MET A 1 89.09 -26.82 -44.96
N SER A 2 88.71 -26.43 -43.75
CA SER A 2 87.48 -26.85 -43.23
C SER A 2 86.87 -25.71 -42.43
N LEU A 3 85.76 -25.11 -42.91
CA LEU A 3 85.03 -24.03 -42.26
C LEU A 3 84.16 -24.61 -41.18
N LYS A 4 84.26 -24.14 -39.94
CA LYS A 4 83.36 -24.43 -38.84
C LYS A 4 82.35 -23.35 -38.75
N ILE A 5 81.04 -23.76 -38.87
CA ILE A 5 79.87 -22.93 -38.70
C ILE A 5 79.50 -22.93 -37.21
N PHE A 6 79.54 -21.75 -36.54
CA PHE A 6 79.01 -21.53 -35.20
C PHE A 6 77.48 -21.35 -35.26
N ARG A 7 76.73 -22.19 -34.52
CA ARG A 7 75.27 -22.08 -34.33
C ARG A 7 75.09 -21.36 -33.00
N GLN A 8 74.55 -20.13 -33.03
CA GLN A 8 74.06 -19.41 -31.83
C GLN A 8 72.70 -19.91 -31.42
N TRP A 9 72.60 -20.28 -30.16
CA TRP A 9 71.31 -20.58 -29.52
C TRP A 9 70.78 -19.29 -28.86
N GLY A 10 69.66 -18.74 -29.39
CA GLY A 10 68.92 -17.68 -28.75
C GLY A 10 67.97 -18.24 -27.68
N VAL A 11 68.21 -17.89 -26.43
CA VAL A 11 67.27 -18.16 -25.34
C VAL A 11 66.27 -17.06 -25.28
N SER A 12 65.02 -17.36 -25.66
CA SER A 12 63.87 -16.43 -25.51
C SER A 12 63.31 -16.57 -24.08
N LEU A 13 63.55 -15.59 -23.22
CA LEU A 13 62.82 -15.44 -21.96
C LEU A 13 61.39 -14.97 -22.25
N GLY A 14 60.43 -15.86 -22.18
CA GLY A 14 59.00 -15.51 -22.16
C GLY A 14 58.60 -14.96 -20.79
N LEU A 15 58.41 -13.66 -20.65
CA LEU A 15 57.74 -13.07 -19.50
C LEU A 15 56.22 -13.45 -19.56
N GLY A 16 55.86 -14.47 -18.79
CA GLY A 16 54.45 -14.78 -18.54
C GLY A 16 53.83 -13.71 -17.62
N PHE A 17 53.03 -12.80 -18.17
CA PHE A 17 52.16 -11.94 -17.37
C PHE A 17 51.04 -12.80 -16.76
N LEU A 18 51.21 -13.16 -15.47
CA LEU A 18 50.12 -13.73 -14.68
C LEU A 18 49.11 -12.62 -14.40
N ALA A 19 48.06 -12.53 -15.21
CA ALA A 19 46.91 -11.65 -14.92
C ALA A 19 46.23 -12.18 -13.67
N MET A 20 46.52 -11.59 -12.52
CA MET A 20 45.84 -11.81 -11.26
C MET A 20 44.46 -11.18 -11.41
N ALA A 21 43.46 -11.98 -11.80
CA ALA A 21 42.06 -11.55 -11.80
C ALA A 21 41.66 -11.26 -10.34
N CYS A 22 41.65 -9.98 -9.98
CA CYS A 22 41.01 -9.55 -8.75
C CYS A 22 39.52 -9.92 -8.86
N VAL A 23 39.12 -11.01 -8.23
CA VAL A 23 37.70 -11.33 -7.98
C VAL A 23 37.23 -10.29 -6.98
N VAL A 24 36.71 -9.18 -7.50
CA VAL A 24 35.95 -8.22 -6.68
C VAL A 24 34.71 -8.98 -6.21
N PRO A 25 34.52 -9.20 -4.90
CA PRO A 25 33.30 -9.84 -4.44
C PRO A 25 32.14 -8.98 -4.93
N ALA A 26 31.18 -9.58 -5.64
CA ALA A 26 29.98 -8.92 -6.06
C ALA A 26 29.29 -8.39 -4.79
N LEU A 27 29.32 -7.08 -4.59
CA LEU A 27 28.57 -6.44 -3.51
C LEU A 27 27.12 -6.85 -3.70
N ALA A 28 26.49 -7.35 -2.65
CA ALA A 28 25.09 -7.71 -2.68
C ALA A 28 24.30 -6.45 -3.10
N GLN A 29 23.56 -6.56 -4.20
CA GLN A 29 22.86 -5.43 -4.81
C GLN A 29 21.47 -5.33 -4.21
N ASP A 30 21.05 -4.10 -3.89
CA ASP A 30 19.69 -3.82 -3.47
C ASP A 30 18.65 -4.24 -4.53
N LEU A 31 17.47 -4.55 -4.07
CA LEU A 31 16.32 -4.79 -4.95
C LEU A 31 16.11 -3.59 -5.88
N ALA A 32 15.96 -3.85 -7.18
CA ALA A 32 15.80 -2.80 -8.19
C ALA A 32 14.62 -1.86 -7.84
N GLY A 33 14.89 -0.55 -7.86
CA GLY A 33 13.90 0.49 -7.53
C GLY A 33 13.68 0.74 -6.02
N ALA A 34 14.29 -0.08 -5.14
CA ALA A 34 14.21 0.14 -3.70
C ALA A 34 15.03 1.36 -3.26
N LYS A 35 14.54 2.05 -2.23
CA LYS A 35 15.18 3.22 -1.64
C LYS A 35 15.05 3.18 -0.13
N ASP A 36 16.09 3.65 0.57
CA ASP A 36 15.98 3.90 2.00
C ASP A 36 14.94 4.97 2.31
N HIS A 37 14.35 4.89 3.49
CA HIS A 37 13.44 5.92 3.97
C HIS A 37 14.21 6.93 4.84
N PRO A 38 14.01 8.24 4.67
CA PRO A 38 14.79 9.27 5.37
C PRO A 38 14.66 9.23 6.90
N ALA A 39 13.56 8.69 7.42
CA ALA A 39 13.34 8.56 8.87
C ALA A 39 14.13 7.43 9.53
N VAL A 40 14.71 6.50 8.76
CA VAL A 40 15.38 5.30 9.30
C VAL A 40 16.70 5.05 8.56
N LYS A 41 17.82 5.10 9.29
CA LYS A 41 19.12 4.80 8.71
C LYS A 41 19.31 3.29 8.54
N ARG A 42 19.93 2.90 7.43
CA ARG A 42 20.29 1.51 7.15
C ARG A 42 21.46 1.06 8.03
N PHE A 43 21.40 -0.14 8.55
CA PHE A 43 22.56 -0.79 9.17
C PHE A 43 23.65 -1.04 8.11
N GLY A 44 24.90 -0.68 8.43
CA GLY A 44 26.01 -0.70 7.48
C GLY A 44 26.21 -2.07 6.84
N GLY A 45 26.37 -2.10 5.52
CA GLY A 45 26.56 -3.32 4.74
C GLY A 45 25.30 -4.17 4.50
N SER A 46 24.12 -3.75 5.00
CA SER A 46 22.85 -4.43 4.71
C SER A 46 22.40 -4.20 3.27
N THR A 47 21.65 -5.17 2.73
CA THR A 47 21.05 -5.12 1.40
C THR A 47 19.54 -5.09 1.50
N ILE A 48 18.87 -4.25 0.70
CA ILE A 48 17.40 -4.26 0.61
C ILE A 48 16.99 -5.47 -0.22
N VAL A 49 16.26 -6.40 0.40
CA VAL A 49 15.76 -7.63 -0.24
C VAL A 49 14.23 -7.62 -0.40
N GLY A 50 13.54 -6.62 0.15
CA GLY A 50 12.11 -6.38 -0.05
C GLY A 50 11.79 -4.90 0.08
N TYR A 51 10.84 -4.41 -0.75
CA TYR A 51 10.45 -3.00 -0.78
C TYR A 51 9.02 -2.84 -1.27
N GLU A 52 8.23 -2.08 -0.53
CA GLU A 52 6.87 -1.71 -0.90
C GLU A 52 6.53 -0.31 -0.42
N VAL A 53 5.79 0.45 -1.23
CA VAL A 53 5.20 1.73 -0.84
C VAL A 53 3.72 1.72 -1.17
N ARG A 54 2.88 2.06 -0.18
CA ARG A 54 1.44 2.29 -0.35
C ARG A 54 1.14 3.73 0.00
N ASN A 55 0.47 4.44 -0.88
CA ASN A 55 0.13 5.85 -0.67
C ASN A 55 -0.81 6.05 0.52
N PHE A 56 -1.64 5.03 0.83
CA PHE A 56 -2.52 5.00 1.98
C PHE A 56 -2.78 3.55 2.39
N ASP A 57 -2.65 3.25 3.68
CA ASP A 57 -2.97 1.94 4.26
C ASP A 57 -3.29 2.10 5.74
N ALA A 58 -3.95 1.08 6.33
CA ALA A 58 -4.22 0.98 7.75
C ALA A 58 -3.29 -0.07 8.38
N VAL A 59 -2.61 0.29 9.47
CA VAL A 59 -1.66 -0.58 10.16
C VAL A 59 -1.91 -0.57 11.67
N GLU A 60 -1.93 -1.75 12.27
CA GLU A 60 -1.93 -1.91 13.72
C GLU A 60 -0.49 -2.09 14.22
N PHE A 61 -0.07 -1.23 15.14
CA PHE A 61 1.24 -1.25 15.77
C PHE A 61 1.14 -1.82 17.18
N GLN A 62 1.94 -2.84 17.46
CA GLN A 62 2.04 -3.44 18.78
C GLN A 62 2.58 -2.42 19.79
N THR A 63 1.86 -2.21 20.90
CA THR A 63 2.25 -1.30 22.00
C THR A 63 2.35 -2.01 23.35
N SER A 64 2.04 -3.31 23.38
CA SER A 64 2.08 -4.14 24.59
C SER A 64 2.42 -5.59 24.28
N THR A 65 2.61 -6.40 25.32
CA THR A 65 2.91 -7.82 25.21
C THR A 65 1.85 -8.56 24.39
N PHE A 66 2.28 -9.40 23.47
CA PHE A 66 1.44 -10.36 22.77
C PHE A 66 0.92 -11.39 23.78
N LYS A 67 -0.38 -11.61 23.83
CA LYS A 67 -1.04 -12.53 24.76
C LYS A 67 -1.36 -13.88 24.10
N GLU A 68 -2.11 -13.84 23.00
CA GLU A 68 -2.55 -15.06 22.31
C GLU A 68 -2.98 -14.76 20.87
N PHE A 69 -3.23 -15.82 20.09
CA PHE A 69 -3.82 -15.71 18.76
C PHE A 69 -5.21 -16.32 18.79
N ASP A 70 -6.22 -15.51 18.49
CA ASP A 70 -7.59 -15.94 18.30
C ASP A 70 -7.74 -16.64 16.95
N LEU A 71 -7.85 -17.97 16.99
CA LEU A 71 -8.00 -18.79 15.79
C LEU A 71 -9.35 -18.61 15.10
N GLN A 72 -10.40 -18.22 15.84
CA GLN A 72 -11.73 -18.02 15.26
C GLN A 72 -11.83 -16.69 14.53
N ALA A 73 -11.40 -15.61 15.19
CA ALA A 73 -11.38 -14.28 14.59
C ALA A 73 -10.14 -14.02 13.72
N TYR A 74 -9.20 -14.97 13.67
CA TYR A 74 -7.92 -14.90 12.95
C TYR A 74 -7.15 -13.61 13.23
N ARG A 75 -7.06 -13.24 14.51
CA ARG A 75 -6.41 -11.99 14.95
C ARG A 75 -5.53 -12.21 16.17
N ARG A 76 -4.59 -11.27 16.36
CA ARG A 76 -3.75 -11.24 17.55
C ARG A 76 -4.47 -10.54 18.69
N ILE A 77 -4.25 -11.07 19.88
CA ILE A 77 -4.69 -10.46 21.14
C ILE A 77 -3.45 -10.02 21.89
N TYR A 78 -3.44 -8.77 22.28
CA TYR A 78 -2.40 -8.13 23.09
C TYR A 78 -2.95 -7.81 24.48
N VAL A 79 -2.04 -7.55 25.45
CA VAL A 79 -2.45 -7.15 26.82
C VAL A 79 -3.19 -5.82 26.79
N GLN A 80 -2.72 -4.87 25.96
CA GLN A 80 -3.42 -3.64 25.63
C GLN A 80 -3.69 -3.60 24.12
N PRO A 81 -4.77 -2.95 23.67
CA PRO A 81 -5.05 -2.83 22.23
C PRO A 81 -3.86 -2.23 21.46
N PRO A 82 -3.59 -2.70 20.25
CA PRO A 82 -2.58 -2.10 19.40
C PRO A 82 -3.00 -0.67 18.98
N LEU A 83 -2.00 0.14 18.63
CA LEU A 83 -2.22 1.45 18.06
C LEU A 83 -2.59 1.30 16.58
N ALA A 84 -3.84 1.60 16.22
CA ALA A 84 -4.33 1.60 14.85
C ALA A 84 -4.11 2.97 14.22
N LEU A 85 -3.38 3.02 13.09
CA LEU A 85 -3.06 4.25 12.37
C LEU A 85 -3.26 4.06 10.88
N GLU A 86 -3.57 5.17 10.19
CA GLU A 86 -3.74 5.23 8.73
C GLU A 86 -2.82 6.27 8.12
N GLY A 87 -2.29 5.98 6.94
CA GLY A 87 -1.38 6.89 6.26
C GLY A 87 -0.59 6.23 5.13
N LYS A 88 0.46 6.93 4.68
CA LYS A 88 1.41 6.39 3.71
C LYS A 88 2.31 5.36 4.39
N LEU A 89 2.34 4.16 3.85
CA LEU A 89 3.14 3.06 4.37
C LEU A 89 4.33 2.78 3.46
N THR A 90 5.54 2.77 4.03
CA THR A 90 6.76 2.26 3.40
C THR A 90 7.23 1.03 4.15
N ARG A 91 7.46 -0.07 3.43
CA ARG A 91 7.98 -1.34 3.96
C ARG A 91 9.33 -1.66 3.36
N LEU A 92 10.28 -1.95 4.20
CA LEU A 92 11.65 -2.29 3.84
C LEU A 92 12.05 -3.60 4.50
N TRP A 93 12.73 -4.46 3.73
CA TRP A 93 13.39 -5.64 4.25
C TRP A 93 14.86 -5.57 3.98
N TYR A 94 15.64 -5.70 5.04
CA TYR A 94 17.09 -5.75 4.96
C TYR A 94 17.59 -7.14 5.33
N GLU A 95 18.54 -7.63 4.53
CA GLU A 95 19.45 -8.73 4.84
C GLU A 95 20.72 -8.12 5.44
N ALA A 96 21.06 -8.46 6.66
CA ALA A 96 22.27 -7.94 7.32
C ALA A 96 23.53 -8.67 6.85
N PRO A 97 24.71 -8.01 6.88
CA PRO A 97 25.96 -8.63 6.44
C PRO A 97 26.51 -9.64 7.45
N GLY A 98 27.21 -10.66 6.95
CA GLY A 98 28.06 -11.55 7.71
C GLY A 98 27.37 -12.28 8.86
N ASN A 99 28.01 -12.26 10.03
CA ASN A 99 27.55 -12.96 11.24
C ASN A 99 26.68 -12.09 12.15
N THR A 100 26.12 -10.99 11.66
CA THR A 100 25.18 -10.14 12.41
C THR A 100 24.01 -10.97 12.92
N ARG A 101 23.61 -10.75 14.18
CA ARG A 101 22.48 -11.43 14.81
C ARG A 101 21.27 -10.51 14.95
N SER A 102 20.08 -11.08 15.00
CA SER A 102 18.83 -10.34 15.11
C SER A 102 18.78 -9.37 16.30
N LEU A 103 19.37 -9.76 17.45
CA LEU A 103 19.46 -8.89 18.63
C LEU A 103 20.37 -7.68 18.38
N GLU A 104 21.51 -7.88 17.77
CA GLU A 104 22.45 -6.80 17.43
C GLU A 104 21.80 -5.84 16.42
N LEU A 105 21.23 -6.40 15.35
CA LEU A 105 20.57 -5.66 14.31
C LEU A 105 19.41 -4.82 14.87
N PHE A 106 18.52 -5.45 15.65
CA PHE A 106 17.40 -4.78 16.30
C PHE A 106 17.84 -3.62 17.21
N ARG A 107 18.85 -3.86 18.08
CA ARG A 107 19.35 -2.84 19.00
C ARG A 107 19.96 -1.64 18.28
N ASN A 108 20.68 -1.86 17.17
CA ASN A 108 21.23 -0.76 16.38
C ASN A 108 20.12 0.14 15.83
N TYR A 109 19.07 -0.43 15.25
CA TYR A 109 17.93 0.35 14.78
C TYR A 109 17.16 1.03 15.92
N ALA A 110 16.90 0.33 17.02
CA ALA A 110 16.20 0.86 18.17
C ALA A 110 16.96 2.05 18.82
N ASN A 111 18.29 1.92 18.95
CA ASN A 111 19.14 2.97 19.50
C ASN A 111 19.20 4.19 18.56
N ASP A 112 19.35 3.99 17.25
CA ASP A 112 19.37 5.09 16.27
C ASP A 112 18.03 5.84 16.23
N LEU A 113 16.92 5.12 16.24
CA LEU A 113 15.59 5.72 16.32
C LEU A 113 15.43 6.55 17.59
N THR A 114 15.80 5.99 18.74
CA THR A 114 15.73 6.71 20.04
C THR A 114 16.63 7.94 20.04
N ALA A 115 17.87 7.82 19.55
CA ALA A 115 18.78 8.96 19.42
C ALA A 115 18.28 10.02 18.43
N SER A 116 17.47 9.63 17.45
CA SER A 116 16.80 10.52 16.49
C SER A 116 15.51 11.15 17.04
N GLY A 117 15.18 10.90 18.32
CA GLY A 117 14.05 11.51 19.03
C GLY A 117 12.74 10.72 18.93
N PHE A 118 12.77 9.45 18.49
CA PHE A 118 11.58 8.59 18.54
C PHE A 118 11.34 8.10 19.98
N THR A 119 10.10 8.12 20.40
CA THR A 119 9.64 7.48 21.64
C THR A 119 9.42 6.00 21.42
N THR A 120 9.97 5.15 22.27
CA THR A 120 9.72 3.71 22.26
C THR A 120 8.34 3.42 22.84
N LEU A 121 7.41 2.91 22.03
CA LEU A 121 6.09 2.47 22.47
C LEU A 121 6.11 1.00 22.92
N TYR A 122 6.92 0.16 22.25
CA TYR A 122 7.12 -1.24 22.59
C TYR A 122 8.53 -1.72 22.21
N ASP A 123 9.12 -2.55 23.04
CA ASP A 123 10.40 -3.21 22.81
C ASP A 123 10.37 -4.62 23.43
N SER A 124 10.31 -5.65 22.59
CA SER A 124 10.25 -7.04 23.03
C SER A 124 11.48 -7.49 23.80
N THR A 125 12.64 -6.82 23.67
CA THR A 125 13.86 -7.16 24.42
C THR A 125 13.79 -6.74 25.89
N ARG A 126 12.86 -5.88 26.23
CA ARG A 126 12.56 -5.40 27.60
C ARG A 126 11.31 -6.05 28.20
N ASP A 127 10.61 -6.85 27.40
CA ASP A 127 9.39 -7.55 27.81
C ASP A 127 9.71 -9.00 28.22
N SER A 128 9.73 -9.27 29.53
CA SER A 128 10.03 -10.59 30.08
C SER A 128 8.99 -11.65 29.68
N ALA A 129 7.82 -11.26 29.23
CA ALA A 129 6.78 -12.14 28.76
C ALA A 129 6.82 -12.41 27.24
N ALA A 130 7.59 -11.64 26.48
CA ALA A 130 7.65 -11.73 25.00
C ALA A 130 8.00 -13.12 24.48
N GLY A 131 8.82 -13.89 25.23
CA GLY A 131 9.22 -15.25 24.86
C GLY A 131 8.27 -16.36 25.32
N LYS A 132 7.22 -16.07 26.10
CA LYS A 132 6.32 -17.08 26.65
C LYS A 132 5.23 -17.50 25.68
N TYR A 133 4.91 -16.69 24.70
CA TYR A 133 3.87 -16.93 23.74
C TYR A 133 4.47 -17.35 22.39
N ASN A 134 3.74 -18.18 21.65
CA ASN A 134 4.21 -18.65 20.35
C ASN A 134 4.37 -17.49 19.37
N ASN A 135 5.58 -17.01 19.24
CA ASN A 135 5.94 -15.86 18.42
C ASN A 135 5.75 -16.12 16.90
N PHE A 136 5.60 -17.38 16.49
CA PHE A 136 5.27 -17.70 15.09
C PHE A 136 3.99 -16.97 14.65
N LEU A 137 2.96 -16.99 15.49
CA LEU A 137 1.71 -16.28 15.19
C LEU A 137 1.86 -14.76 15.32
N ALA A 138 2.82 -14.28 16.09
CA ALA A 138 3.14 -12.86 16.16
C ALA A 138 3.85 -12.34 14.89
N THR A 139 4.65 -13.20 14.23
CA THR A 139 5.27 -12.88 12.94
C THR A 139 4.35 -13.04 11.74
N LEU A 140 3.29 -13.80 11.87
CA LEU A 140 2.21 -13.79 10.88
C LEU A 140 1.56 -12.42 10.92
N SER A 141 2.32 -11.39 10.61
CA SER A 141 1.77 -10.07 10.43
C SER A 141 0.73 -10.14 9.33
N SER A 142 -0.26 -9.29 9.38
CA SER A 142 -1.20 -9.00 8.29
C SER A 142 -0.49 -8.86 6.93
N SER A 143 0.78 -8.61 6.98
CA SER A 143 1.72 -8.53 5.88
C SER A 143 2.02 -9.82 5.12
N ARG A 144 1.73 -11.02 5.61
CA ARG A 144 2.07 -12.23 4.85
C ARG A 144 1.38 -12.31 3.49
N ARG A 145 0.13 -11.87 3.39
CA ARG A 145 -0.61 -11.82 2.12
C ARG A 145 -0.29 -10.58 1.30
N ASP A 146 0.13 -9.53 1.96
CA ASP A 146 0.27 -8.20 1.40
C ASP A 146 1.71 -7.82 1.11
N PHE A 147 2.66 -8.46 1.81
CA PHE A 147 4.08 -8.19 1.65
C PHE A 147 4.67 -9.20 0.68
N ILE A 148 4.67 -8.83 -0.60
CA ILE A 148 5.69 -9.17 -1.49
C ILE A 148 5.70 -10.34 -2.36
N LYS A 149 5.92 -10.00 -3.41
CA LYS A 149 6.42 -10.51 -4.70
C LYS A 149 7.84 -11.14 -4.67
N ASN A 150 8.44 -11.35 -3.49
CA ASN A 150 9.77 -11.89 -3.34
C ASN A 150 9.76 -13.09 -2.39
N ASN A 151 9.89 -14.30 -2.94
CA ASN A 151 9.88 -15.56 -2.20
C ASN A 151 10.89 -15.62 -1.04
N ARG A 152 12.02 -14.91 -1.12
CA ARG A 152 13.06 -14.88 -0.08
C ARG A 152 12.52 -14.29 1.23
N THR A 153 11.93 -13.11 1.15
CA THR A 153 11.45 -12.40 2.34
C THR A 153 10.28 -13.11 2.99
N GLU A 154 9.35 -13.59 2.18
CA GLU A 154 8.21 -14.37 2.66
C GLU A 154 8.65 -15.62 3.41
N TYR A 155 9.60 -16.36 2.84
CA TYR A 155 10.09 -17.60 3.45
C TYR A 155 10.84 -17.35 4.76
N VAL A 156 11.72 -16.34 4.80
CA VAL A 156 12.45 -15.98 6.03
C VAL A 156 11.48 -15.59 7.15
N MET A 157 10.44 -14.83 6.84
CA MET A 157 9.43 -14.46 7.83
C MET A 157 8.66 -15.68 8.36
N TYR A 158 8.32 -16.59 7.46
CA TYR A 158 7.51 -17.75 7.80
C TYR A 158 8.27 -18.80 8.59
N ALA A 159 9.52 -19.08 8.20
CA ALA A 159 10.32 -20.19 8.69
C ALA A 159 11.44 -19.80 9.65
N ALA A 160 11.57 -18.50 9.96
CA ALA A 160 12.58 -18.01 10.89
C ALA A 160 12.43 -18.63 12.28
N ASN A 161 13.58 -18.78 12.97
CA ASN A 161 13.58 -19.25 14.33
C ASN A 161 12.89 -18.25 15.26
N VAL A 162 11.70 -18.59 15.75
CA VAL A 162 10.89 -17.72 16.61
C VAL A 162 11.58 -17.29 17.91
N SER A 163 12.54 -18.06 18.42
CA SER A 163 13.32 -17.67 19.60
C SER A 163 14.25 -16.49 19.33
N SER A 164 14.56 -16.22 18.06
CA SER A 164 15.38 -15.09 17.62
C SER A 164 14.59 -13.83 17.31
N LEU A 165 13.25 -13.92 17.35
CA LEU A 165 12.37 -12.78 17.03
C LEU A 165 12.57 -11.62 18.00
N ARG A 166 12.75 -10.43 17.42
CA ARG A 166 12.75 -9.14 18.14
C ARG A 166 11.81 -8.19 17.44
N THR A 167 10.90 -7.59 18.21
CA THR A 167 9.91 -6.64 17.69
C THR A 167 9.95 -5.36 18.50
N GLY A 168 9.67 -4.24 17.85
CA GLY A 168 9.55 -2.94 18.52
C GLY A 168 8.71 -1.96 17.72
N THR A 169 8.11 -1.01 18.43
CA THR A 169 7.33 0.11 17.88
C THR A 169 7.88 1.41 18.42
N PHE A 170 8.13 2.35 17.51
CA PHE A 170 8.73 3.65 17.80
C PHE A 170 7.90 4.73 17.12
N GLN A 171 7.69 5.87 17.78
CA GLN A 171 6.89 6.97 17.24
C GLN A 171 7.56 8.33 17.45
N LYS A 172 7.53 9.15 16.43
CA LYS A 172 7.92 10.55 16.46
C LYS A 172 7.00 11.34 15.55
N ASP A 173 6.38 12.39 16.08
CA ASP A 173 5.45 13.25 15.36
C ASP A 173 4.36 12.41 14.63
N ASN A 174 4.27 12.54 13.32
CA ASN A 174 3.34 11.76 12.48
C ASN A 174 3.93 10.45 11.94
N THR A 175 5.13 10.07 12.37
CA THR A 175 5.84 8.90 11.85
C THR A 175 5.89 7.79 12.90
N THR A 176 5.39 6.61 12.56
CA THR A 176 5.46 5.41 13.40
C THR A 176 6.24 4.32 12.68
N VAL A 177 7.23 3.75 13.38
CA VAL A 177 8.13 2.71 12.85
C VAL A 177 7.90 1.41 13.61
N ARG A 178 7.73 0.31 12.89
CA ARG A 178 7.75 -1.06 13.41
C ARG A 178 9.01 -1.76 12.95
N LEU A 179 9.71 -2.37 13.88
CA LEU A 179 10.86 -3.25 13.61
C LEU A 179 10.48 -4.69 13.89
N ILE A 180 10.87 -5.61 12.99
CA ILE A 180 10.77 -7.06 13.21
C ILE A 180 12.08 -7.68 12.73
N ALA A 181 12.94 -8.12 13.65
CA ALA A 181 14.22 -8.76 13.35
C ALA A 181 14.19 -10.25 13.69
N VAL A 182 14.80 -11.07 12.83
CA VAL A 182 14.85 -12.53 12.95
C VAL A 182 16.23 -13.06 12.51
N ASP A 183 16.65 -14.22 13.05
CA ASP A 183 17.79 -14.97 12.55
C ASP A 183 17.34 -16.07 11.60
N TRP A 184 17.98 -16.16 10.44
CA TRP A 184 17.83 -17.26 9.50
C TRP A 184 18.98 -18.28 9.72
N PRO A 185 18.68 -19.56 9.98
CA PRO A 185 19.68 -20.47 10.55
C PRO A 185 20.70 -21.02 9.54
N LYS A 186 20.38 -21.05 8.23
CA LYS A 186 21.24 -21.64 7.19
C LYS A 186 20.92 -21.10 5.80
N ASP A 187 21.88 -21.24 4.89
CA ASP A 187 21.66 -20.92 3.48
C ASP A 187 20.55 -21.78 2.86
N ASP A 188 19.66 -21.15 2.13
CA ASP A 188 18.59 -21.80 1.39
C ASP A 188 18.66 -21.46 -0.10
N ARG A 189 18.87 -22.48 -0.94
CA ARG A 189 19.03 -22.29 -2.38
C ARG A 189 17.69 -22.04 -3.09
N THR A 190 16.61 -22.62 -2.58
CA THR A 190 15.28 -22.51 -3.19
C THR A 190 14.75 -21.08 -3.08
N TYR A 191 14.86 -20.51 -1.88
CA TYR A 191 14.39 -19.16 -1.59
C TYR A 191 15.49 -18.11 -1.67
N LYS A 192 16.74 -18.53 -1.98
CA LYS A 192 17.93 -17.64 -2.05
C LYS A 192 18.17 -16.86 -0.75
N ALA A 193 17.68 -17.37 0.37
CA ALA A 193 17.92 -16.80 1.68
C ALA A 193 19.29 -17.24 2.21
N LYS A 194 20.08 -16.31 2.72
CA LYS A 194 21.39 -16.58 3.32
C LYS A 194 21.26 -16.72 4.83
N GLN A 195 22.15 -17.51 5.42
CA GLN A 195 22.30 -17.51 6.86
C GLN A 195 22.63 -16.11 7.36
N GLY A 196 21.95 -15.64 8.42
CA GLY A 196 22.18 -14.32 8.99
C GLY A 196 20.93 -13.69 9.57
N ALA A 197 21.02 -12.43 9.90
CA ALA A 197 19.89 -11.67 10.42
C ALA A 197 19.16 -10.91 9.31
N TYR A 198 17.84 -10.83 9.46
CA TYR A 198 16.96 -10.05 8.61
C TYR A 198 16.13 -9.10 9.48
N ILE A 199 15.82 -7.93 8.96
CA ILE A 199 14.92 -6.99 9.62
C ILE A 199 13.90 -6.41 8.65
N ALA A 200 12.63 -6.51 9.05
CA ALA A 200 11.54 -5.75 8.42
C ALA A 200 11.38 -4.42 9.14
N VAL A 201 11.27 -3.36 8.37
CA VAL A 201 11.05 -2.00 8.84
C VAL A 201 9.80 -1.46 8.15
N ASP A 202 8.70 -1.35 8.88
CA ASP A 202 7.49 -0.71 8.40
C ASP A 202 7.46 0.72 8.94
N ILE A 203 7.28 1.68 8.06
CA ILE A 203 7.24 3.11 8.39
C ILE A 203 5.91 3.66 7.90
N LEU A 204 5.07 4.11 8.82
CA LEU A 204 3.81 4.77 8.52
C LEU A 204 3.93 6.27 8.81
N GLU A 205 3.70 7.06 7.78
CA GLU A 205 3.54 8.51 7.89
C GLU A 205 2.04 8.82 7.92
N THR A 206 1.50 9.14 9.11
CA THR A 206 0.07 9.43 9.29
C THR A 206 -0.35 10.61 8.43
N LYS A 207 -1.32 10.40 7.57
CA LYS A 207 -1.93 11.45 6.75
C LYS A 207 -3.40 11.12 6.49
N ALA A 208 -4.20 12.15 6.24
CA ALA A 208 -5.56 11.96 5.77
C ALA A 208 -5.55 11.28 4.37
N MET A 209 -6.54 10.43 4.14
CA MET A 209 -6.75 9.82 2.83
C MET A 209 -7.01 10.92 1.79
N GLU A 210 -6.19 10.95 0.75
CA GLU A 210 -6.46 11.82 -0.40
C GLU A 210 -7.68 11.28 -1.16
N GLN A 211 -8.69 12.09 -1.30
CA GLN A 211 -9.85 11.75 -2.12
C GLN A 211 -9.50 11.98 -3.60
N ASN A 212 -8.86 10.99 -4.20
CA ASN A 212 -8.52 11.00 -5.64
C ASN A 212 -9.73 10.56 -6.50
N MET A 213 -10.94 10.99 -6.13
CA MET A 213 -12.10 10.83 -7.00
C MET A 213 -11.91 11.74 -8.20
N VAL A 214 -11.91 11.16 -9.39
CA VAL A 214 -11.86 11.95 -10.64
C VAL A 214 -13.16 12.75 -10.73
N VAL A 215 -13.06 14.04 -10.43
CA VAL A 215 -14.18 14.97 -10.62
C VAL A 215 -14.23 15.32 -12.10
N VAL A 216 -15.32 14.93 -12.78
CA VAL A 216 -15.54 15.28 -14.17
C VAL A 216 -15.73 16.81 -14.25
N SER A 217 -14.86 17.50 -15.00
CA SER A 217 -14.93 18.95 -15.10
C SER A 217 -16.17 19.43 -15.84
N ALA A 218 -16.63 20.68 -15.60
CA ALA A 218 -17.75 21.27 -16.30
C ALA A 218 -17.57 21.24 -17.83
N SER A 219 -16.33 21.42 -18.32
CA SER A 219 -16.02 21.35 -19.75
C SER A 219 -16.14 19.93 -20.30
N ASP A 220 -15.75 18.91 -19.52
CA ASP A 220 -15.86 17.52 -19.94
C ASP A 220 -17.32 17.01 -19.84
N ILE A 221 -18.11 17.52 -18.88
CA ILE A 221 -19.56 17.34 -18.85
C ILE A 221 -20.19 17.86 -20.14
N SER A 222 -19.87 19.11 -20.53
CA SER A 222 -20.39 19.73 -21.75
C SER A 222 -20.05 18.93 -23.00
N LYS A 223 -18.76 18.55 -23.16
CA LYS A 223 -18.31 17.71 -24.28
C LYS A 223 -19.02 16.36 -24.34
N SER A 224 -19.16 15.69 -23.19
CA SER A 224 -19.82 14.37 -23.14
C SER A 224 -21.31 14.46 -23.43
N ILE A 225 -21.99 15.46 -22.88
CA ILE A 225 -23.42 15.71 -23.17
C ILE A 225 -23.64 16.00 -24.65
N THR A 226 -22.79 16.84 -25.26
CA THR A 226 -22.87 17.18 -26.68
C THR A 226 -22.60 15.97 -27.59
N ALA A 227 -21.59 15.16 -27.25
CA ALA A 227 -21.17 14.02 -28.08
C ALA A 227 -22.06 12.79 -27.91
N ASN A 228 -22.51 12.50 -26.67
CA ASN A 228 -23.11 11.24 -26.30
C ASN A 228 -24.53 11.36 -25.71
N GLY A 229 -25.02 12.57 -25.54
CA GLY A 229 -26.32 12.83 -24.85
C GLY A 229 -26.29 12.56 -23.35
N LYS A 230 -25.16 12.07 -22.78
CA LYS A 230 -25.05 11.74 -21.36
C LYS A 230 -23.62 11.75 -20.85
N VAL A 231 -23.48 11.81 -19.52
CA VAL A 231 -22.20 11.65 -18.82
C VAL A 231 -22.40 10.97 -17.47
N ALA A 232 -21.50 10.04 -17.11
CA ALA A 232 -21.48 9.39 -15.81
C ALA A 232 -20.68 10.22 -14.80
N ILE A 233 -21.26 10.44 -13.62
CA ILE A 233 -20.64 11.16 -12.49
C ILE A 233 -20.44 10.18 -11.33
N TYR A 234 -19.21 9.85 -11.03
CA TYR A 234 -18.85 8.91 -9.97
C TYR A 234 -18.62 9.57 -8.61
N GLY A 235 -18.41 10.88 -8.57
CA GLY A 235 -18.11 11.65 -7.37
C GLY A 235 -19.33 12.06 -6.53
N ILE A 236 -20.53 11.52 -6.79
CA ILE A 236 -21.71 11.72 -5.96
C ILE A 236 -21.84 10.54 -5.00
N LEU A 237 -21.68 10.79 -3.70
CA LEU A 237 -21.55 9.78 -2.67
C LEU A 237 -22.78 9.72 -1.76
N PHE A 238 -23.13 8.51 -1.33
CA PHE A 238 -24.23 8.21 -0.42
C PHE A 238 -23.81 7.13 0.57
N ASP A 239 -24.40 7.12 1.75
CA ASP A 239 -24.28 5.99 2.66
C ASP A 239 -25.06 4.78 2.13
N THR A 240 -24.67 3.58 2.60
CA THR A 240 -25.37 2.33 2.22
C THR A 240 -26.86 2.40 2.58
N GLY A 241 -27.69 2.17 1.58
CA GLY A 241 -29.16 2.21 1.73
C GLY A 241 -29.78 3.60 1.90
N LYS A 242 -28.98 4.67 1.99
CA LYS A 242 -29.45 6.05 2.14
C LYS A 242 -29.43 6.82 0.82
N ALA A 243 -30.20 7.91 0.78
CA ALA A 243 -30.30 8.82 -0.35
C ALA A 243 -29.76 10.23 -0.06
N ASP A 244 -29.34 10.50 1.19
CA ASP A 244 -28.75 11.79 1.55
C ASP A 244 -27.40 11.93 0.86
N VAL A 245 -27.20 13.04 0.16
CA VAL A 245 -25.93 13.34 -0.54
C VAL A 245 -24.89 13.72 0.49
N LYS A 246 -23.78 13.02 0.49
CA LYS A 246 -22.67 13.27 1.44
C LYS A 246 -21.92 14.57 1.11
N PRO A 247 -21.38 15.27 2.12
CA PRO A 247 -20.61 16.51 1.92
C PRO A 247 -19.43 16.36 0.96
N GLU A 248 -18.83 15.17 0.90
CA GLU A 248 -17.70 14.84 0.02
C GLU A 248 -18.07 14.89 -1.47
N SER A 249 -19.39 14.90 -1.81
CA SER A 249 -19.88 15.07 -3.17
C SER A 249 -19.75 16.51 -3.70
N LYS A 250 -19.45 17.49 -2.82
CA LYS A 250 -19.39 18.91 -3.13
C LYS A 250 -18.58 19.25 -4.39
N PRO A 251 -17.35 18.71 -4.59
CA PRO A 251 -16.57 19.02 -5.79
C PRO A 251 -17.28 18.63 -7.10
N SER A 252 -17.97 17.47 -7.13
CA SER A 252 -18.72 17.03 -8.31
C SER A 252 -19.98 17.86 -8.54
N LEU A 253 -20.69 18.22 -7.47
CA LEU A 253 -21.86 19.10 -7.54
C LEU A 253 -21.49 20.50 -8.07
N GLU A 254 -20.34 21.05 -7.67
CA GLU A 254 -19.83 22.34 -8.16
C GLU A 254 -19.58 22.31 -9.67
N GLN A 255 -18.99 21.20 -10.20
CA GLN A 255 -18.77 21.07 -11.64
C GLN A 255 -20.09 20.93 -12.43
N ILE A 256 -21.04 20.17 -11.92
CA ILE A 256 -22.39 20.05 -12.51
C ILE A 256 -23.07 21.43 -12.54
N ALA A 257 -23.02 22.15 -11.42
CA ALA A 257 -23.60 23.48 -11.32
C ALA A 257 -22.92 24.48 -12.24
N ALA A 258 -21.59 24.45 -12.35
CA ALA A 258 -20.83 25.30 -13.26
C ALA A 258 -21.22 25.04 -14.73
N PHE A 259 -21.33 23.76 -15.13
CA PHE A 259 -21.84 23.39 -16.46
C PHE A 259 -23.25 23.93 -16.71
N LEU A 260 -24.17 23.70 -15.79
CA LEU A 260 -25.57 24.15 -15.95
C LEU A 260 -25.72 25.69 -15.97
N LYS A 261 -24.82 26.43 -15.28
CA LYS A 261 -24.80 27.89 -15.32
C LYS A 261 -24.20 28.41 -16.65
N ALA A 262 -23.21 27.73 -17.19
CA ALA A 262 -22.62 28.05 -18.49
C ALA A 262 -23.58 27.76 -19.65
N GLU A 263 -24.44 26.77 -19.52
CA GLU A 263 -25.38 26.31 -20.55
C GLU A 263 -26.85 26.48 -20.09
N PRO A 264 -27.41 27.72 -20.06
CA PRO A 264 -28.71 28.00 -19.42
C PRO A 264 -29.89 27.31 -20.11
N GLY A 265 -29.78 26.96 -21.40
CA GLY A 265 -30.81 26.23 -22.16
C GLY A 265 -30.87 24.74 -21.91
N VAL A 266 -29.84 24.15 -21.30
CA VAL A 266 -29.76 22.71 -21.11
C VAL A 266 -30.72 22.25 -19.99
N LYS A 267 -31.46 21.19 -20.27
CA LYS A 267 -32.28 20.45 -19.28
C LYS A 267 -31.82 19.02 -19.19
N LEU A 268 -31.79 18.46 -17.98
CA LEU A 268 -31.22 17.15 -17.70
C LEU A 268 -32.16 16.23 -16.93
N HIS A 269 -32.15 14.97 -17.29
CA HIS A 269 -32.47 13.90 -16.36
C HIS A 269 -31.26 13.61 -15.47
N VAL A 270 -31.43 13.61 -14.16
CA VAL A 270 -30.49 13.06 -13.20
C VAL A 270 -30.85 11.61 -12.98
N VAL A 271 -30.03 10.66 -13.38
CA VAL A 271 -30.37 9.24 -13.37
C VAL A 271 -29.51 8.51 -12.34
N GLY A 272 -30.15 7.91 -11.33
CA GLY A 272 -29.51 7.11 -10.32
C GLY A 272 -29.42 5.64 -10.74
N HIS A 273 -28.25 5.04 -10.49
CA HIS A 273 -27.96 3.62 -10.74
C HIS A 273 -27.51 2.92 -9.45
N THR A 274 -27.78 1.61 -9.37
CA THR A 274 -27.24 0.72 -8.30
C THR A 274 -26.45 -0.42 -8.91
N ASP A 275 -25.73 -1.14 -8.07
CA ASP A 275 -25.32 -2.51 -8.37
C ASP A 275 -26.51 -3.49 -8.24
N SER A 276 -26.24 -4.79 -8.41
CA SER A 276 -27.25 -5.85 -8.34
C SER A 276 -27.48 -6.41 -6.93
N VAL A 277 -26.93 -5.82 -5.88
CA VAL A 277 -27.10 -6.30 -4.50
C VAL A 277 -28.47 -5.86 -3.96
N GLY A 278 -29.25 -6.81 -3.45
CA GLY A 278 -30.59 -6.57 -2.94
C GLY A 278 -31.70 -6.79 -3.99
N SER A 279 -32.95 -6.46 -3.62
CA SER A 279 -34.07 -6.61 -4.54
C SER A 279 -34.13 -5.48 -5.58
N PHE A 280 -34.56 -5.82 -6.77
CA PHE A 280 -34.71 -4.85 -7.86
C PHE A 280 -35.62 -3.66 -7.48
N ASP A 281 -36.78 -3.93 -6.88
CA ASP A 281 -37.74 -2.89 -6.51
C ASP A 281 -37.18 -1.93 -5.46
N SER A 282 -36.48 -2.46 -4.45
CA SER A 282 -35.79 -1.63 -3.46
C SER A 282 -34.72 -0.75 -4.10
N ASN A 283 -33.94 -1.30 -5.03
CA ASN A 283 -32.91 -0.58 -5.76
C ASN A 283 -33.49 0.46 -6.72
N LEU A 284 -34.65 0.18 -7.34
CA LEU A 284 -35.36 1.13 -8.20
C LEU A 284 -35.80 2.34 -7.37
N ALA A 285 -36.48 2.09 -6.24
CA ALA A 285 -36.89 3.16 -5.34
C ALA A 285 -35.69 3.95 -4.77
N LEU A 286 -34.58 3.25 -4.38
CA LEU A 286 -33.38 3.89 -3.86
C LEU A 286 -32.71 4.77 -4.92
N SER A 287 -32.52 4.26 -6.14
CA SER A 287 -31.87 4.99 -7.23
C SER A 287 -32.65 6.25 -7.60
N LYS A 288 -34.00 6.17 -7.60
CA LYS A 288 -34.87 7.33 -7.80
C LYS A 288 -34.70 8.38 -6.71
N ARG A 289 -34.78 7.98 -5.43
CA ARG A 289 -34.58 8.91 -4.29
C ARG A 289 -33.23 9.60 -4.33
N ARG A 290 -32.14 8.88 -4.69
CA ARG A 290 -30.81 9.44 -4.84
C ARG A 290 -30.73 10.49 -5.93
N ALA A 291 -31.32 10.22 -7.08
CA ALA A 291 -31.41 11.17 -8.19
C ALA A 291 -32.18 12.44 -7.81
N ASP A 292 -33.30 12.29 -7.11
CA ASP A 292 -34.12 13.41 -6.61
C ASP A 292 -33.33 14.25 -5.59
N ALA A 293 -32.57 13.61 -4.70
CA ALA A 293 -31.72 14.29 -3.72
C ALA A 293 -30.63 15.13 -4.40
N VAL A 294 -29.98 14.60 -5.43
CA VAL A 294 -28.97 15.35 -6.21
C VAL A 294 -29.62 16.56 -6.89
N ALA A 295 -30.78 16.38 -7.54
CA ALA A 295 -31.51 17.48 -8.17
C ALA A 295 -31.88 18.54 -7.13
N ALA A 296 -32.38 18.13 -5.97
CA ALA A 296 -32.77 19.05 -4.89
C ALA A 296 -31.59 19.87 -4.37
N VAL A 297 -30.38 19.25 -4.19
CA VAL A 297 -29.18 19.96 -3.79
C VAL A 297 -28.76 20.98 -4.85
N LEU A 298 -28.77 20.61 -6.14
CA LEU A 298 -28.44 21.54 -7.24
C LEU A 298 -29.39 22.74 -7.29
N VAL A 299 -30.67 22.52 -7.05
CA VAL A 299 -31.64 23.61 -6.98
C VAL A 299 -31.44 24.50 -5.77
N LYS A 300 -31.37 23.90 -4.58
CA LYS A 300 -31.33 24.60 -3.30
C LYS A 300 -30.02 25.34 -3.05
N ASP A 301 -28.90 24.63 -3.24
CA ASP A 301 -27.58 25.11 -2.78
C ASP A 301 -26.80 25.81 -3.91
N TYR A 302 -27.09 25.47 -5.19
CA TYR A 302 -26.42 26.04 -6.35
C TYR A 302 -27.26 26.96 -7.22
N GLY A 303 -28.58 27.09 -6.92
CA GLY A 303 -29.49 28.02 -7.59
C GLY A 303 -29.87 27.60 -9.02
N ILE A 304 -29.81 26.30 -9.33
CA ILE A 304 -30.27 25.79 -10.63
C ILE A 304 -31.81 25.77 -10.65
N ALA A 305 -32.41 26.26 -11.73
CA ALA A 305 -33.87 26.29 -11.86
C ALA A 305 -34.45 24.87 -11.85
N ALA A 306 -35.47 24.63 -10.98
CA ALA A 306 -36.02 23.30 -10.75
C ALA A 306 -36.58 22.62 -12.01
N ASN A 307 -37.15 23.41 -12.94
CA ASN A 307 -37.68 22.93 -14.21
C ASN A 307 -36.63 22.45 -15.22
N ARG A 308 -35.35 22.53 -14.85
CA ARG A 308 -34.24 22.04 -15.67
C ARG A 308 -33.75 20.65 -15.26
N LEU A 309 -34.20 20.13 -14.12
CA LEU A 309 -33.71 18.88 -13.55
C LEU A 309 -34.89 17.93 -13.24
N VAL A 310 -34.78 16.70 -13.72
CA VAL A 310 -35.74 15.63 -13.41
C VAL A 310 -35.02 14.42 -12.92
N GLY A 311 -35.26 14.02 -11.66
CA GLY A 311 -34.65 12.80 -11.08
C GLY A 311 -35.33 11.54 -11.64
N ASN A 312 -34.55 10.52 -11.96
CA ASN A 312 -34.98 9.20 -12.39
C ASN A 312 -34.14 8.11 -11.76
N GLY A 313 -34.68 6.91 -11.58
CA GLY A 313 -33.97 5.75 -11.09
C GLY A 313 -34.11 4.59 -12.06
N VAL A 314 -33.03 3.84 -12.27
CA VAL A 314 -33.02 2.67 -13.16
C VAL A 314 -32.48 1.41 -12.48
N ALA A 315 -32.23 1.45 -11.19
CA ALA A 315 -31.65 0.35 -10.44
C ALA A 315 -30.39 -0.22 -11.15
N SER A 316 -30.33 -1.53 -11.33
CA SER A 316 -29.23 -2.25 -11.99
C SER A 316 -29.47 -2.56 -13.47
N LEU A 317 -30.46 -1.93 -14.12
CA LEU A 317 -30.84 -2.24 -15.52
C LEU A 317 -29.81 -1.80 -16.55
N ALA A 318 -28.99 -0.81 -16.25
CA ALA A 318 -28.00 -0.28 -17.18
C ALA A 318 -26.58 -0.39 -16.59
N PRO A 319 -26.02 -1.59 -16.44
CA PRO A 319 -24.69 -1.77 -15.90
C PRO A 319 -23.63 -1.29 -16.92
N VAL A 320 -22.56 -0.65 -16.42
CA VAL A 320 -21.39 -0.26 -17.21
C VAL A 320 -20.22 -1.21 -16.98
N ALA A 321 -20.34 -2.10 -15.98
CA ALA A 321 -19.37 -3.15 -15.68
C ALA A 321 -20.09 -4.37 -15.09
N SER A 322 -19.40 -5.51 -15.03
CA SER A 322 -19.97 -6.72 -14.45
C SER A 322 -20.23 -6.56 -12.94
N ASN A 323 -21.40 -6.99 -12.48
CA ASN A 323 -21.76 -7.05 -11.06
C ASN A 323 -21.12 -8.25 -10.32
N SER A 324 -20.30 -9.07 -10.98
CA SER A 324 -19.63 -10.21 -10.36
C SER A 324 -18.37 -9.83 -9.54
N SER A 325 -17.81 -8.63 -9.75
CA SER A 325 -16.68 -8.10 -9.01
C SER A 325 -17.05 -6.84 -8.23
N ASP A 326 -16.32 -6.56 -7.15
CA ASP A 326 -16.58 -5.37 -6.33
C ASP A 326 -16.19 -4.08 -7.06
N GLU A 327 -15.18 -4.10 -7.92
CA GLU A 327 -14.81 -2.98 -8.80
C GLU A 327 -15.91 -2.69 -9.83
N GLY A 328 -16.53 -3.73 -10.38
CA GLY A 328 -17.64 -3.58 -11.33
C GLY A 328 -18.89 -3.05 -10.65
N LYS A 329 -19.24 -3.56 -9.47
CA LYS A 329 -20.33 -3.02 -8.64
C LYS A 329 -20.09 -1.54 -8.29
N ALA A 330 -18.86 -1.15 -7.94
CA ALA A 330 -18.53 0.24 -7.66
C ALA A 330 -18.78 1.16 -8.87
N LYS A 331 -18.43 0.73 -10.08
CA LYS A 331 -18.74 1.47 -11.33
C LYS A 331 -20.24 1.55 -11.62
N ASN A 332 -21.02 0.55 -11.21
CA ASN A 332 -22.46 0.54 -11.41
C ASN A 332 -23.20 1.47 -10.43
N ARG A 333 -22.66 1.71 -9.22
CA ARG A 333 -23.20 2.70 -8.25
C ARG A 333 -22.79 4.11 -8.65
N ARG A 334 -23.55 4.72 -9.55
CA ARG A 334 -23.26 6.04 -10.13
C ARG A 334 -24.50 6.89 -10.33
N VAL A 335 -24.28 8.15 -10.63
CA VAL A 335 -25.29 9.07 -11.16
C VAL A 335 -24.93 9.40 -12.61
N GLU A 336 -25.88 9.38 -13.53
CA GLU A 336 -25.71 9.90 -14.89
C GLU A 336 -26.50 11.18 -15.07
N LEU A 337 -25.93 12.13 -15.81
CA LEU A 337 -26.65 13.29 -16.36
C LEU A 337 -26.97 12.97 -17.80
N VAL A 338 -28.25 13.03 -18.15
CA VAL A 338 -28.76 12.68 -19.49
C VAL A 338 -29.55 13.88 -20.05
N LEU A 339 -29.24 14.27 -21.28
CA LEU A 339 -29.90 15.38 -21.95
C LEU A 339 -31.40 15.04 -22.15
N GLN A 340 -32.28 16.02 -21.88
CA GLN A 340 -33.71 15.91 -22.17
C GLN A 340 -34.04 16.20 -23.63
#